data_aba1597def32cea58efdd5e27fe5d2fa
#
_entry.id   aba1597def32cea58efdd5e27fe5d2fa
#
_cell.length_a   1.000
_cell.length_b   1.000
_cell.length_c   1.000
_cell.angle_alpha   90.00
_cell.angle_beta   90.00
_cell.angle_gamma   90.00
#
_symmetry.space_group_name_H-M   'P 1'
#
loop_
_entity.id
_entity.type
_entity.pdbx_description
1 polymer ?
#
loop_
_entity_poly.entity_id
_entity_poly.type
_entity_poly.pdbx_seq_one_letter_code
_entity_poly.pdbx_strand_id
1 'polypeptide(L)'
;ITPVDLNTGEIYDILRKRLFTKLPDSGGDEVERVSQAYLATYQEAIRGRALAKSAEQMTDEIVGSYPFHPSYKDILSLFKENEKFRQTRGLIQFTANLLRGVWANKEEEVFLVGAQYLDFADQETRDQVKEIERSLESALASDIYDTDGSAHAQGIDGDRNDRAASQVATLLFITSLSDNTDGIRGLPRDTLVEYLVAPGKEATRFIEAFDQLRDRCWYLHNRDGNRWYFSDIANVRKQIEDKVGKVPQDRVDEEMRRRLTDIFRPVTKLAYADLVVLPRVDEVNLTPSKRTCLVLSPDAKSPPAAAARFFNDVVYKNAFCVVAGDGSKMASAEDSVRRLLAIAAVKSIVADTPRHQREIEAEQETTEIGFNSTIKSLFNAV
;
A
#
# COMPACT_ATOMS: atom_id res chain seq x y z
N ILE A 1 29.10 -25.84 -20.46
CA ILE A 1 27.76 -25.78 -19.79
C ILE A 1 26.82 -25.20 -20.83
N THR A 2 25.93 -26.02 -21.37
CA THR A 2 24.94 -25.57 -22.36
C THR A 2 23.90 -24.71 -21.63
N PRO A 3 23.62 -23.49 -22.09
CA PRO A 3 22.53 -22.69 -21.51
C PRO A 3 21.21 -23.46 -21.69
N VAL A 4 20.42 -23.56 -20.62
CA VAL A 4 19.09 -24.15 -20.70
C VAL A 4 18.17 -23.15 -21.39
N ASP A 5 17.47 -23.57 -22.41
CA ASP A 5 16.43 -22.75 -23.03
C ASP A 5 15.18 -22.79 -22.16
N LEU A 6 14.99 -21.71 -21.36
CA LEU A 6 13.84 -21.58 -20.47
C LEU A 6 12.51 -21.40 -21.21
N ASN A 7 12.55 -21.16 -22.52
CA ASN A 7 11.34 -21.04 -23.35
C ASN A 7 10.79 -22.42 -23.77
N THR A 8 11.58 -23.46 -23.61
CA THR A 8 11.17 -24.85 -23.89
C THR A 8 10.74 -25.56 -22.60
N GLY A 9 10.00 -26.66 -22.72
CA GLY A 9 9.61 -27.47 -21.55
C GLY A 9 10.79 -28.17 -20.83
N GLU A 10 12.03 -28.05 -21.34
CA GLU A 10 13.24 -28.67 -20.80
C GLU A 10 13.51 -28.28 -19.34
N ILE A 11 13.12 -27.06 -18.92
CA ILE A 11 13.31 -26.64 -17.54
C ILE A 11 12.55 -27.55 -16.57
N TYR A 12 11.33 -27.96 -16.91
CA TYR A 12 10.53 -28.85 -16.05
C TYR A 12 11.18 -30.22 -15.92
N ASP A 13 11.79 -30.74 -17.00
CA ASP A 13 12.51 -32.04 -16.98
C ASP A 13 13.73 -31.98 -16.07
N ILE A 14 14.46 -30.87 -16.11
CA ILE A 14 15.60 -30.65 -15.22
C ILE A 14 15.16 -30.57 -13.76
N LEU A 15 14.13 -29.76 -13.46
CA LEU A 15 13.62 -29.61 -12.10
C LEU A 15 13.07 -30.95 -11.57
N ARG A 16 12.30 -31.69 -12.38
CA ARG A 16 11.79 -33.01 -12.00
C ARG A 16 12.91 -33.99 -11.64
N LYS A 17 13.92 -34.11 -12.51
CA LYS A 17 15.06 -35.00 -12.27
C LYS A 17 15.94 -34.64 -11.09
N ARG A 18 16.00 -33.34 -10.73
CA ARG A 18 16.89 -32.85 -9.67
C ARG A 18 16.22 -32.77 -8.31
N LEU A 19 14.92 -32.52 -8.27
CA LEU A 19 14.20 -32.21 -7.05
C LEU A 19 13.27 -33.33 -6.56
N PHE A 20 12.92 -34.29 -7.42
CA PHE A 20 12.02 -35.38 -7.08
C PHE A 20 12.68 -36.74 -7.26
N THR A 21 12.49 -37.63 -6.30
CA THR A 21 12.95 -39.02 -6.37
C THR A 21 12.02 -39.90 -7.22
N LYS A 22 10.71 -39.57 -7.16
CA LYS A 22 9.66 -40.27 -7.88
C LYS A 22 8.50 -39.32 -8.14
N LEU A 23 8.00 -39.31 -9.35
CA LEU A 23 6.78 -38.63 -9.76
C LEU A 23 5.83 -39.60 -10.45
N PRO A 24 4.52 -39.35 -10.46
CA PRO A 24 3.60 -40.09 -11.34
C PRO A 24 4.01 -39.94 -12.80
N ASP A 25 3.68 -40.97 -13.60
CA ASP A 25 3.87 -40.89 -15.04
C ASP A 25 3.03 -39.76 -15.65
N SER A 26 3.54 -39.06 -16.65
CA SER A 26 2.90 -37.90 -17.27
C SER A 26 1.52 -38.17 -17.89
N GLY A 27 1.16 -39.40 -18.14
CA GLY A 27 -0.18 -39.82 -18.55
C GLY A 27 -0.90 -40.67 -17.50
N GLY A 28 -0.47 -40.63 -16.24
CA GLY A 28 -1.09 -41.42 -15.17
C GLY A 28 -2.36 -40.77 -14.60
N ASP A 29 -3.20 -41.58 -13.97
CA ASP A 29 -4.50 -41.21 -13.41
C ASP A 29 -4.43 -39.98 -12.48
N GLU A 30 -3.31 -39.78 -11.81
CA GLU A 30 -3.08 -38.63 -10.90
C GLU A 30 -3.01 -37.29 -11.66
N VAL A 31 -2.22 -37.26 -12.73
CA VAL A 31 -2.05 -36.06 -13.58
C VAL A 31 -3.34 -35.73 -14.29
N GLU A 32 -4.06 -36.77 -14.78
CA GLU A 32 -5.37 -36.58 -15.41
C GLU A 32 -6.39 -36.03 -14.43
N ARG A 33 -6.44 -36.54 -13.20
CA ARG A 33 -7.33 -36.05 -12.14
C ARG A 33 -7.07 -34.57 -11.82
N VAL A 34 -5.80 -34.15 -11.70
CA VAL A 34 -5.42 -32.76 -11.46
C VAL A 34 -5.83 -31.91 -12.65
N SER A 35 -5.57 -32.34 -13.89
CA SER A 35 -5.97 -31.61 -15.10
C SER A 35 -7.48 -31.41 -15.18
N GLN A 36 -8.28 -32.44 -14.87
CA GLN A 36 -9.74 -32.33 -14.86
C GLN A 36 -10.26 -31.39 -13.77
N ALA A 37 -9.66 -31.38 -12.58
CA ALA A 37 -10.01 -30.44 -11.52
C ALA A 37 -9.74 -28.98 -11.93
N TYR A 38 -8.60 -28.73 -12.60
CA TYR A 38 -8.32 -27.40 -13.16
C TYR A 38 -9.27 -27.03 -14.30
N LEU A 39 -9.60 -27.96 -15.20
CA LEU A 39 -10.56 -27.72 -16.29
C LEU A 39 -11.88 -27.19 -15.74
N ALA A 40 -12.45 -27.87 -14.73
CA ALA A 40 -13.70 -27.45 -14.09
C ALA A 40 -13.59 -26.05 -13.49
N THR A 41 -12.49 -25.77 -12.77
CA THR A 41 -12.23 -24.48 -12.12
C THR A 41 -12.07 -23.36 -13.14
N TYR A 42 -11.31 -23.57 -14.22
CA TYR A 42 -11.15 -22.56 -15.28
C TYR A 42 -12.46 -22.30 -16.03
N GLN A 43 -13.26 -23.32 -16.31
CA GLN A 43 -14.58 -23.15 -16.93
C GLN A 43 -15.53 -22.32 -16.06
N GLU A 44 -15.47 -22.48 -14.75
CA GLU A 44 -16.23 -21.66 -13.81
C GLU A 44 -15.72 -20.20 -13.79
N ALA A 45 -14.42 -19.99 -13.72
CA ALA A 45 -13.81 -18.67 -13.74
C ALA A 45 -14.06 -17.92 -15.06
N ILE A 46 -14.07 -18.61 -16.21
CA ILE A 46 -14.43 -18.05 -17.52
C ILE A 46 -15.91 -17.65 -17.54
N ARG A 47 -16.81 -18.51 -17.05
CA ARG A 47 -18.25 -18.17 -16.92
C ARG A 47 -18.47 -16.94 -16.04
N GLY A 48 -17.69 -16.81 -14.96
CA GLY A 48 -17.67 -15.64 -14.08
C GLY A 48 -16.95 -14.41 -14.68
N ARG A 49 -16.45 -14.48 -15.93
CA ARG A 49 -15.67 -13.42 -16.61
C ARG A 49 -14.37 -13.02 -15.88
N ALA A 50 -13.85 -13.91 -15.08
CA ALA A 50 -12.57 -13.69 -14.38
C ALA A 50 -11.36 -14.05 -15.26
N LEU A 51 -11.54 -14.92 -16.26
CA LEU A 51 -10.49 -15.39 -17.18
C LEU A 51 -10.95 -15.28 -18.63
N ALA A 52 -10.00 -15.05 -19.54
CA ALA A 52 -10.23 -14.94 -20.98
C ALA A 52 -9.60 -16.11 -21.79
N LYS A 53 -8.64 -16.85 -21.20
CA LYS A 53 -7.93 -17.97 -21.88
C LYS A 53 -8.80 -19.22 -21.94
N SER A 54 -8.61 -20.04 -22.99
CA SER A 54 -9.30 -21.34 -23.11
C SER A 54 -8.92 -22.30 -21.98
N ALA A 55 -9.92 -22.93 -21.36
CA ALA A 55 -9.70 -23.90 -20.30
C ALA A 55 -8.97 -25.16 -20.80
N GLU A 56 -9.26 -25.59 -22.04
CA GLU A 56 -8.64 -26.75 -22.67
C GLU A 56 -7.15 -26.54 -22.89
N GLN A 57 -6.73 -25.36 -23.36
CA GLN A 57 -5.29 -25.03 -23.53
C GLN A 57 -4.52 -25.10 -22.22
N MET A 58 -5.15 -24.65 -21.12
CA MET A 58 -4.52 -24.71 -19.81
C MET A 58 -4.32 -26.15 -19.34
N THR A 59 -5.31 -27.02 -19.56
CA THR A 59 -5.20 -28.44 -19.15
C THR A 59 -4.15 -29.22 -19.95
N ASP A 60 -4.00 -28.95 -21.24
CA ASP A 60 -2.94 -29.55 -22.06
C ASP A 60 -1.54 -29.15 -21.56
N GLU A 61 -1.36 -27.88 -21.17
CA GLU A 61 -0.11 -27.39 -20.59
C GLU A 61 0.22 -28.05 -19.25
N ILE A 62 -0.78 -28.41 -18.42
CA ILE A 62 -0.60 -29.07 -17.13
C ILE A 62 0.10 -30.42 -17.27
N VAL A 63 -0.27 -31.22 -18.26
CA VAL A 63 0.36 -32.53 -18.50
C VAL A 63 1.87 -32.38 -18.71
N GLY A 64 2.28 -31.35 -19.45
CA GLY A 64 3.70 -31.06 -19.71
C GLY A 64 4.46 -30.47 -18.53
N SER A 65 3.79 -29.74 -17.66
CA SER A 65 4.42 -28.99 -16.55
C SER A 65 4.36 -29.70 -15.19
N TYR A 66 3.48 -30.67 -14.98
CA TYR A 66 3.28 -31.36 -13.70
C TYR A 66 4.61 -31.77 -13.03
N PRO A 67 4.83 -31.55 -11.74
CA PRO A 67 3.89 -31.05 -10.71
C PRO A 67 3.82 -29.53 -10.59
N PHE A 68 4.43 -28.80 -11.52
CA PHE A 68 4.43 -27.34 -11.49
C PHE A 68 3.23 -26.75 -12.25
N HIS A 69 2.79 -25.59 -11.83
CA HIS A 69 1.82 -24.79 -12.59
C HIS A 69 2.43 -24.37 -13.94
N PRO A 70 1.68 -24.37 -15.06
CA PRO A 70 2.21 -24.00 -16.38
C PRO A 70 2.90 -22.63 -16.42
N SER A 71 2.39 -21.64 -15.65
CA SER A 71 2.97 -20.30 -15.55
C SER A 71 4.36 -20.25 -14.90
N TYR A 72 4.79 -21.33 -14.22
CA TYR A 72 6.05 -21.32 -13.48
C TYR A 72 7.27 -21.12 -14.38
N LYS A 73 7.26 -21.70 -15.60
CA LYS A 73 8.32 -21.45 -16.60
C LYS A 73 8.38 -19.97 -17.01
N ASP A 74 7.22 -19.33 -17.18
CA ASP A 74 7.14 -17.92 -17.57
C ASP A 74 7.77 -17.03 -16.50
N ILE A 75 7.50 -17.35 -15.23
CA ILE A 75 8.09 -16.65 -14.07
C ILE A 75 9.61 -16.90 -14.02
N LEU A 76 10.06 -18.14 -14.19
CA LEU A 76 11.49 -18.45 -14.23
C LEU A 76 12.19 -17.76 -15.40
N SER A 77 11.51 -17.55 -16.53
CA SER A 77 12.07 -16.86 -17.69
C SER A 77 12.38 -15.38 -17.41
N LEU A 78 11.66 -14.76 -16.46
CA LEU A 78 11.92 -13.39 -16.03
C LEU A 78 13.27 -13.25 -15.32
N PHE A 79 13.79 -14.32 -14.74
CA PHE A 79 15.10 -14.34 -14.08
C PHE A 79 16.27 -14.63 -15.02
N LYS A 80 16.01 -14.94 -16.29
CA LYS A 80 17.05 -15.33 -17.26
C LYS A 80 18.17 -14.28 -17.39
N GLU A 81 17.83 -13.02 -17.30
CA GLU A 81 18.77 -11.90 -17.41
C GLU A 81 19.51 -11.62 -16.07
N ASN A 82 19.00 -12.12 -14.96
CA ASN A 82 19.65 -11.96 -13.67
C ASN A 82 20.93 -12.82 -13.59
N GLU A 83 22.05 -12.18 -13.29
CA GLU A 83 23.38 -12.80 -13.30
C GLU A 83 23.48 -14.05 -12.40
N LYS A 84 22.76 -14.06 -11.28
CA LYS A 84 22.72 -15.18 -10.33
C LYS A 84 21.89 -16.37 -10.83
N PHE A 85 20.96 -16.14 -11.76
CA PHE A 85 20.09 -17.16 -12.37
C PHE A 85 20.49 -17.57 -13.77
N ARG A 86 21.52 -16.96 -14.35
CA ARG A 86 22.11 -17.42 -15.63
C ARG A 86 22.60 -18.88 -15.58
N GLN A 87 22.82 -19.38 -14.36
CA GLN A 87 23.17 -20.79 -14.12
C GLN A 87 21.97 -21.56 -13.57
N THR A 88 21.73 -22.74 -14.09
CA THR A 88 20.66 -23.66 -13.66
C THR A 88 20.65 -23.94 -12.15
N ARG A 89 21.80 -23.80 -11.47
CA ARG A 89 21.93 -24.01 -10.03
C ARG A 89 21.07 -23.03 -9.21
N GLY A 90 21.05 -21.75 -9.58
CA GLY A 90 20.23 -20.74 -8.88
C GLY A 90 18.73 -21.05 -9.00
N LEU A 91 18.29 -21.46 -10.19
CA LEU A 91 16.89 -21.86 -10.43
C LEU A 91 16.50 -23.10 -9.63
N ILE A 92 17.38 -24.13 -9.58
CA ILE A 92 17.14 -25.33 -8.78
C ILE A 92 17.04 -25.00 -7.29
N GLN A 93 17.90 -24.14 -6.77
CA GLN A 93 17.87 -23.73 -5.36
C GLN A 93 16.62 -22.92 -5.03
N PHE A 94 16.23 -21.99 -5.90
CA PHE A 94 14.98 -21.22 -5.75
C PHE A 94 13.76 -22.13 -5.72
N THR A 95 13.68 -23.09 -6.65
CA THR A 95 12.60 -24.08 -6.69
C THR A 95 12.63 -25.02 -5.49
N ALA A 96 13.80 -25.38 -4.97
CA ALA A 96 13.91 -26.20 -3.76
C ALA A 96 13.37 -25.45 -2.52
N ASN A 97 13.63 -24.16 -2.39
CA ASN A 97 13.09 -23.34 -1.32
C ASN A 97 11.56 -23.21 -1.43
N LEU A 98 11.05 -23.02 -2.65
CA LEU A 98 9.61 -23.02 -2.93
C LEU A 98 8.96 -24.35 -2.49
N LEU A 99 9.53 -25.50 -2.90
CA LEU A 99 9.02 -26.81 -2.51
C LEU A 99 9.08 -27.03 -1.00
N ARG A 100 10.11 -26.54 -0.32
CA ARG A 100 10.22 -26.59 1.15
C ARG A 100 9.04 -25.87 1.80
N GLY A 101 8.69 -24.66 1.33
CA GLY A 101 7.53 -23.92 1.80
C GLY A 101 6.22 -24.66 1.59
N VAL A 102 6.01 -25.25 0.42
CA VAL A 102 4.83 -26.08 0.14
C VAL A 102 4.75 -27.29 1.08
N TRP A 103 5.89 -27.97 1.34
CA TRP A 103 5.93 -29.13 2.26
C TRP A 103 5.75 -28.74 3.72
N ALA A 104 6.18 -27.57 4.15
CA ALA A 104 6.01 -27.07 5.50
C ALA A 104 4.54 -26.71 5.80
N ASN A 105 3.84 -26.14 4.81
CA ASN A 105 2.43 -25.72 4.91
C ASN A 105 1.46 -26.84 4.54
N LYS A 106 1.40 -27.89 5.36
CA LYS A 106 0.55 -29.08 5.12
C LYS A 106 -0.96 -28.84 5.19
N GLU A 107 -1.39 -27.71 5.74
CA GLU A 107 -2.80 -27.37 5.88
C GLU A 107 -3.42 -26.86 4.56
N GLU A 108 -2.61 -26.43 3.59
CA GLU A 108 -3.06 -25.95 2.31
C GLU A 108 -2.99 -27.05 1.26
N GLU A 109 -4.12 -27.36 0.63
CA GLU A 109 -4.15 -28.32 -0.50
C GLU A 109 -3.57 -27.66 -1.76
N VAL A 110 -2.41 -28.15 -2.19
CA VAL A 110 -1.70 -27.65 -3.37
C VAL A 110 -1.75 -28.69 -4.49
N PHE A 111 -2.52 -28.41 -5.53
CA PHE A 111 -2.64 -29.28 -6.72
C PHE A 111 -1.45 -29.17 -7.66
N LEU A 112 -0.98 -27.92 -7.88
CA LEU A 112 0.20 -27.62 -8.71
C LEU A 112 1.07 -26.60 -7.97
N VAL A 113 2.38 -26.79 -8.05
CA VAL A 113 3.36 -25.90 -7.44
C VAL A 113 3.54 -24.65 -8.29
N GLY A 114 3.09 -23.51 -7.77
CA GLY A 114 3.25 -22.19 -8.38
C GLY A 114 4.09 -21.26 -7.51
N ALA A 115 4.60 -20.18 -8.09
CA ALA A 115 5.49 -19.26 -7.40
C ALA A 115 4.83 -18.54 -6.21
N GLN A 116 3.50 -18.42 -6.19
CA GLN A 116 2.73 -17.84 -5.08
C GLN A 116 2.88 -18.57 -3.75
N TYR A 117 3.41 -19.79 -3.76
CA TYR A 117 3.65 -20.58 -2.56
C TYR A 117 5.05 -20.39 -1.96
N LEU A 118 5.85 -19.45 -2.48
CA LEU A 118 7.13 -19.13 -1.87
C LEU A 118 6.91 -18.60 -0.45
N ASP A 119 7.58 -19.22 0.52
CA ASP A 119 7.38 -18.91 1.94
C ASP A 119 8.42 -17.90 2.43
N PHE A 120 7.98 -16.67 2.69
CA PHE A 120 8.83 -15.63 3.29
C PHE A 120 8.97 -15.75 4.81
N ALA A 121 8.26 -16.66 5.49
CA ALA A 121 8.57 -16.99 6.88
C ALA A 121 9.93 -17.68 7.02
N ASP A 122 10.37 -18.41 5.97
CA ASP A 122 11.69 -19.02 5.92
C ASP A 122 12.79 -17.97 5.69
N GLN A 123 13.79 -17.95 6.60
CA GLN A 123 14.89 -16.99 6.52
C GLN A 123 15.77 -17.20 5.27
N GLU A 124 16.02 -18.47 4.88
CA GLU A 124 16.83 -18.78 3.71
C GLU A 124 16.19 -18.25 2.41
N THR A 125 14.86 -18.32 2.34
CA THR A 125 14.08 -17.76 1.23
C THR A 125 14.24 -16.23 1.18
N ARG A 126 14.12 -15.53 2.32
CA ARG A 126 14.31 -14.08 2.36
C ARG A 126 15.74 -13.68 1.98
N ASP A 127 16.74 -14.40 2.49
CA ASP A 127 18.15 -14.11 2.16
C ASP A 127 18.43 -14.33 0.68
N GLN A 128 17.88 -15.38 0.06
CA GLN A 128 17.99 -15.62 -1.37
C GLN A 128 17.38 -14.50 -2.20
N VAL A 129 16.19 -14.02 -1.82
CA VAL A 129 15.51 -12.93 -2.52
C VAL A 129 16.29 -11.61 -2.38
N LYS A 130 16.83 -11.32 -1.19
CA LYS A 130 17.72 -10.17 -0.97
C LYS A 130 19.01 -10.24 -1.80
N GLU A 131 19.51 -11.44 -2.04
CA GLU A 131 20.65 -11.62 -2.92
C GLU A 131 20.32 -11.35 -4.39
N ILE A 132 19.08 -11.62 -4.82
CA ILE A 132 18.61 -11.38 -6.18
C ILE A 132 18.43 -9.88 -6.42
N GLU A 133 17.63 -9.21 -5.57
CA GLU A 133 17.29 -7.80 -5.70
C GLU A 133 17.15 -7.14 -4.32
N ARG A 134 18.26 -6.63 -3.82
CA ARG A 134 18.33 -6.03 -2.49
C ARG A 134 17.50 -4.75 -2.36
N SER A 135 17.30 -4.03 -3.45
CA SER A 135 16.55 -2.77 -3.43
C SER A 135 15.09 -2.95 -3.03
N LEU A 136 14.51 -4.14 -3.22
CA LEU A 136 13.12 -4.47 -2.88
C LEU A 136 12.93 -4.96 -1.43
N GLU A 137 13.95 -4.91 -0.57
CA GLU A 137 13.85 -5.34 0.84
C GLU A 137 12.77 -4.56 1.61
N SER A 138 12.68 -3.24 1.39
CA SER A 138 11.66 -2.40 2.01
C SER A 138 10.26 -2.73 1.51
N ALA A 139 10.10 -3.06 0.22
CA ALA A 139 8.83 -3.48 -0.33
C ALA A 139 8.37 -4.83 0.26
N LEU A 140 9.31 -5.78 0.41
CA LEU A 140 9.04 -7.07 1.05
C LEU A 140 8.52 -6.87 2.47
N ALA A 141 9.26 -6.13 3.31
CA ALA A 141 8.94 -5.96 4.72
C ALA A 141 7.63 -5.18 4.96
N SER A 142 7.37 -4.13 4.18
CA SER A 142 6.18 -3.30 4.38
C SER A 142 4.91 -3.91 3.79
N ASP A 143 5.02 -4.51 2.60
CA ASP A 143 3.84 -4.81 1.82
C ASP A 143 3.50 -6.30 1.76
N ILE A 144 4.48 -7.20 1.95
CA ILE A 144 4.31 -8.62 1.68
C ILE A 144 4.41 -9.45 2.94
N TYR A 145 5.55 -9.39 3.62
CA TYR A 145 5.81 -10.19 4.82
C TYR A 145 6.73 -9.48 5.80
N ASP A 146 6.27 -9.36 7.05
CA ASP A 146 7.10 -9.02 8.20
C ASP A 146 6.93 -10.08 9.31
N THR A 147 7.96 -10.23 10.14
CA THR A 147 8.00 -11.23 11.23
C THR A 147 6.99 -10.93 12.35
N ASP A 148 6.60 -9.68 12.52
CA ASP A 148 5.58 -9.25 13.49
C ASP A 148 4.15 -9.28 12.92
N GLY A 149 3.97 -9.63 11.64
CA GLY A 149 2.66 -9.67 10.97
C GLY A 149 2.14 -8.31 10.52
N SER A 150 2.97 -7.26 10.53
CA SER A 150 2.55 -5.89 10.22
C SER A 150 2.47 -5.57 8.74
N ALA A 151 2.97 -6.44 7.86
CA ALA A 151 2.92 -6.20 6.42
C ALA A 151 1.48 -6.15 5.88
N HIS A 152 1.26 -5.30 4.87
CA HIS A 152 -0.09 -5.03 4.34
C HIS A 152 -0.81 -6.31 3.87
N ALA A 153 -0.12 -7.22 3.18
CA ALA A 153 -0.72 -8.46 2.72
C ALA A 153 -1.15 -9.36 3.91
N GLN A 154 -0.30 -9.47 4.93
CA GLN A 154 -0.62 -10.23 6.15
C GLN A 154 -1.83 -9.63 6.89
N GLY A 155 -1.91 -8.30 6.98
CA GLY A 155 -3.06 -7.63 7.58
C GLY A 155 -4.36 -7.90 6.82
N ILE A 156 -4.35 -7.88 5.48
CA ILE A 156 -5.51 -8.20 4.64
C ILE A 156 -5.94 -9.66 4.82
N ASP A 157 -5.00 -10.59 4.88
CA ASP A 157 -5.27 -12.03 5.09
C ASP A 157 -5.81 -12.28 6.52
N GLY A 158 -5.25 -11.60 7.52
CA GLY A 158 -5.72 -11.68 8.91
C GLY A 158 -7.18 -11.25 9.08
N ASP A 159 -7.60 -10.19 8.39
CA ASP A 159 -8.98 -9.70 8.38
C ASP A 159 -9.98 -10.77 7.83
N ARG A 160 -9.52 -11.66 6.96
CA ARG A 160 -10.34 -12.68 6.26
C ARG A 160 -10.04 -14.12 6.67
N ASN A 161 -8.96 -14.34 7.43
CA ASN A 161 -8.45 -15.66 7.81
C ASN A 161 -8.20 -16.56 6.58
N ASP A 162 -7.57 -16.00 5.55
CA ASP A 162 -7.11 -16.70 4.35
C ASP A 162 -5.69 -16.25 3.96
N ARG A 163 -5.17 -16.69 2.80
CA ARG A 163 -3.82 -16.33 2.30
C ARG A 163 -3.85 -15.70 0.90
N ALA A 164 -5.00 -15.24 0.47
CA ALA A 164 -5.16 -14.75 -0.90
C ALA A 164 -4.31 -13.50 -1.17
N ALA A 165 -4.25 -12.55 -0.24
CA ALA A 165 -3.45 -11.35 -0.40
C ALA A 165 -1.95 -11.65 -0.36
N SER A 166 -1.49 -12.52 0.53
CA SER A 166 -0.10 -12.98 0.55
C SER A 166 0.29 -13.70 -0.75
N GLN A 167 -0.59 -14.54 -1.31
CA GLN A 167 -0.33 -15.23 -2.58
C GLN A 167 -0.26 -14.26 -3.77
N VAL A 168 -1.18 -13.30 -3.84
CA VAL A 168 -1.16 -12.22 -4.85
C VAL A 168 0.13 -11.40 -4.74
N ALA A 169 0.45 -10.94 -3.52
CA ALA A 169 1.62 -10.11 -3.27
C ALA A 169 2.92 -10.86 -3.57
N THR A 170 3.03 -12.13 -3.15
CA THR A 170 4.19 -12.99 -3.42
C THR A 170 4.41 -13.15 -4.93
N LEU A 171 3.37 -13.45 -5.69
CA LEU A 171 3.49 -13.63 -7.14
C LEU A 171 3.92 -12.33 -7.84
N LEU A 172 3.31 -11.20 -7.49
CA LEU A 172 3.70 -9.89 -8.02
C LEU A 172 5.14 -9.52 -7.63
N PHE A 173 5.53 -9.82 -6.40
CA PHE A 173 6.88 -9.53 -5.92
C PHE A 173 7.94 -10.33 -6.68
N ILE A 174 7.72 -11.65 -6.83
CA ILE A 174 8.64 -12.52 -7.58
C ILE A 174 8.81 -12.04 -9.02
N THR A 175 7.71 -11.67 -9.68
CA THR A 175 7.76 -11.13 -11.04
C THR A 175 8.38 -9.73 -11.14
N SER A 176 8.56 -9.06 -10.00
CA SER A 176 9.24 -7.76 -9.90
C SER A 176 10.76 -7.87 -9.70
N LEU A 177 11.27 -9.07 -9.35
CA LEU A 177 12.71 -9.33 -9.15
C LEU A 177 13.50 -9.36 -10.47
N SER A 178 12.85 -9.20 -11.61
CA SER A 178 13.48 -9.23 -12.92
C SER A 178 14.39 -8.02 -13.12
N ASP A 179 15.64 -8.26 -13.50
CA ASP A 179 16.64 -7.25 -13.86
C ASP A 179 16.49 -6.76 -15.31
N ASN A 180 15.41 -7.12 -15.98
CA ASN A 180 15.22 -6.82 -17.38
C ASN A 180 15.12 -5.31 -17.62
N THR A 181 16.17 -4.75 -18.23
CA THR A 181 16.26 -3.33 -18.63
C THR A 181 15.19 -2.94 -19.66
N ASP A 182 14.64 -3.91 -20.39
CA ASP A 182 13.57 -3.70 -21.38
C ASP A 182 12.17 -3.59 -20.77
N GLY A 183 12.08 -3.59 -19.45
CA GLY A 183 10.93 -3.06 -18.75
C GLY A 183 9.74 -3.99 -18.55
N ILE A 184 9.90 -5.31 -18.62
CA ILE A 184 8.81 -6.27 -18.39
C ILE A 184 8.79 -6.75 -16.93
N ARG A 185 8.76 -5.82 -15.98
CA ARG A 185 8.56 -6.18 -14.55
C ARG A 185 7.07 -6.35 -14.24
N GLY A 186 6.74 -7.31 -13.38
CA GLY A 186 5.40 -7.52 -12.88
C GLY A 186 4.44 -8.20 -13.87
N LEU A 187 3.16 -8.19 -13.54
CA LEU A 187 2.09 -8.86 -14.30
C LEU A 187 0.89 -7.95 -14.56
N PRO A 188 0.17 -8.16 -15.69
CA PRO A 188 -1.18 -7.69 -15.84
C PRO A 188 -2.10 -8.35 -14.80
N ARG A 189 -3.15 -7.62 -14.38
CA ARG A 189 -4.13 -8.14 -13.41
C ARG A 189 -4.77 -9.46 -13.85
N ASP A 190 -5.19 -9.54 -15.11
CA ASP A 190 -5.86 -10.73 -15.62
C ASP A 190 -4.91 -11.94 -15.65
N THR A 191 -3.66 -11.74 -16.06
CA THR A 191 -2.63 -12.78 -16.01
C THR A 191 -2.32 -13.22 -14.58
N LEU A 192 -2.30 -12.26 -13.64
CA LEU A 192 -2.11 -12.56 -12.22
C LEU A 192 -3.21 -13.49 -11.69
N VAL A 193 -4.48 -13.18 -11.99
CA VAL A 193 -5.62 -14.02 -11.59
C VAL A 193 -5.55 -15.39 -12.24
N GLU A 194 -5.22 -15.47 -13.54
CA GLU A 194 -5.02 -16.73 -14.26
C GLU A 194 -3.98 -17.63 -13.59
N TYR A 195 -2.89 -17.06 -13.10
CA TYR A 195 -1.80 -17.83 -12.44
C TYR A 195 -2.16 -18.31 -11.03
N LEU A 196 -3.15 -17.69 -10.38
CA LEU A 196 -3.56 -17.98 -9.00
C LEU A 196 -4.76 -18.91 -8.90
N VAL A 197 -5.59 -18.97 -9.95
CA VAL A 197 -6.78 -19.84 -9.96
C VAL A 197 -6.37 -21.29 -9.82
N ALA A 198 -6.97 -21.97 -8.83
CA ALA A 198 -6.72 -23.37 -8.53
C ALA A 198 -7.99 -24.05 -8.01
N PRO A 199 -8.11 -25.38 -8.11
CA PRO A 199 -9.24 -26.10 -7.54
C PRO A 199 -9.47 -25.74 -6.07
N GLY A 200 -10.73 -25.48 -5.72
CA GLY A 200 -11.11 -25.03 -4.37
C GLY A 200 -10.84 -23.57 -4.04
N LYS A 201 -10.29 -22.78 -4.98
CA LYS A 201 -10.02 -21.35 -4.79
C LYS A 201 -10.84 -20.50 -5.76
N GLU A 202 -11.57 -19.53 -5.24
CA GLU A 202 -12.42 -18.65 -6.04
C GLU A 202 -11.59 -17.52 -6.67
N ALA A 203 -11.68 -17.35 -8.01
CA ALA A 203 -11.02 -16.29 -8.73
C ALA A 203 -11.38 -14.87 -8.21
N THR A 204 -12.65 -14.67 -7.80
CA THR A 204 -13.15 -13.41 -7.23
C THR A 204 -12.39 -13.02 -5.98
N ARG A 205 -11.96 -13.98 -5.17
CA ARG A 205 -11.20 -13.74 -3.95
C ARG A 205 -9.82 -13.15 -4.22
N PHE A 206 -9.13 -13.62 -5.27
CA PHE A 206 -7.86 -13.04 -5.70
C PHE A 206 -8.02 -11.65 -6.30
N ILE A 207 -9.14 -11.40 -7.00
CA ILE A 207 -9.48 -10.07 -7.51
C ILE A 207 -9.67 -9.09 -6.36
N GLU A 208 -10.45 -9.45 -5.34
CA GLU A 208 -10.65 -8.62 -4.14
C GLU A 208 -9.36 -8.37 -3.37
N ALA A 209 -8.53 -9.41 -3.20
CA ALA A 209 -7.24 -9.30 -2.54
C ALA A 209 -6.30 -8.35 -3.29
N PHE A 210 -6.25 -8.46 -4.62
CA PHE A 210 -5.49 -7.54 -5.47
C PHE A 210 -5.98 -6.09 -5.33
N ASP A 211 -7.29 -5.85 -5.36
CA ASP A 211 -7.85 -4.50 -5.23
C ASP A 211 -7.50 -3.89 -3.85
N GLN A 212 -7.55 -4.68 -2.77
CA GLN A 212 -7.13 -4.22 -1.44
C GLN A 212 -5.62 -3.94 -1.36
N LEU A 213 -4.77 -4.79 -1.96
CA LEU A 213 -3.33 -4.55 -2.04
C LEU A 213 -3.02 -3.28 -2.84
N ARG A 214 -3.69 -3.09 -3.99
CA ARG A 214 -3.55 -1.88 -4.79
C ARG A 214 -3.81 -0.61 -3.97
N ASP A 215 -4.81 -0.65 -3.10
CA ASP A 215 -5.21 0.50 -2.31
C ASP A 215 -4.31 0.72 -1.07
N ARG A 216 -3.76 -0.35 -0.45
CA ARG A 216 -2.99 -0.28 0.80
C ARG A 216 -1.47 -0.28 0.61
N CYS A 217 -0.92 -1.08 -0.33
CA CYS A 217 0.53 -1.25 -0.48
C CYS A 217 1.26 0.03 -0.88
N TRP A 218 2.39 0.29 -0.22
CA TRP A 218 3.18 1.51 -0.45
C TRP A 218 4.12 1.38 -1.65
N TYR A 219 4.62 0.19 -1.92
CA TYR A 219 5.62 -0.08 -2.96
C TYR A 219 5.02 -0.70 -4.23
N LEU A 220 3.70 -0.94 -4.25
CA LEU A 220 3.01 -1.46 -5.43
C LEU A 220 2.70 -0.33 -6.42
N HIS A 221 3.24 -0.45 -7.62
CA HIS A 221 3.13 0.51 -8.71
C HIS A 221 2.43 -0.08 -9.92
N ASN A 222 1.86 0.81 -10.75
CA ASN A 222 1.28 0.47 -12.03
C ASN A 222 2.10 1.09 -13.16
N ARG A 223 2.31 0.32 -14.23
CA ARG A 223 2.88 0.80 -15.49
C ARG A 223 1.85 0.67 -16.60
N ASP A 224 1.68 1.73 -17.35
CA ASP A 224 0.81 1.80 -18.55
C ASP A 224 -0.65 1.39 -18.28
N GLY A 225 -1.13 1.55 -17.05
CA GLY A 225 -2.51 1.27 -16.65
C GLY A 225 -2.85 -0.22 -16.47
N ASN A 226 -2.00 -1.15 -16.87
CA ASN A 226 -2.35 -2.57 -16.85
C ASN A 226 -1.34 -3.49 -16.14
N ARG A 227 -0.06 -3.12 -16.03
CA ARG A 227 0.96 -3.96 -15.44
C ARG A 227 1.35 -3.49 -14.05
N TRP A 228 1.30 -4.40 -13.06
CA TRP A 228 1.56 -4.13 -11.66
C TRP A 228 2.86 -4.78 -11.19
N TYR A 229 3.65 -4.06 -10.42
CA TYR A 229 4.95 -4.51 -9.93
C TYR A 229 5.34 -3.81 -8.64
N PHE A 230 6.18 -4.44 -7.84
CA PHE A 230 6.83 -3.81 -6.70
C PHE A 230 8.08 -3.04 -7.13
N SER A 231 8.30 -1.88 -6.53
CA SER A 231 9.46 -1.01 -6.76
C SER A 231 10.18 -0.74 -5.44
N ASP A 232 11.41 -0.31 -5.53
CA ASP A 232 12.20 0.23 -4.41
C ASP A 232 11.72 1.62 -3.95
N ILE A 233 10.87 2.26 -4.74
CA ILE A 233 10.37 3.61 -4.49
C ILE A 233 8.98 3.51 -3.86
N ALA A 234 8.85 4.03 -2.63
CA ALA A 234 7.57 4.08 -1.96
C ALA A 234 6.60 5.10 -2.59
N ASN A 235 5.32 4.80 -2.60
CA ASN A 235 4.29 5.76 -3.01
C ASN A 235 3.99 6.72 -1.86
N VAL A 236 4.59 7.90 -1.91
CA VAL A 236 4.47 8.95 -0.88
C VAL A 236 3.01 9.31 -0.59
N ARG A 237 2.16 9.42 -1.62
CA ARG A 237 0.74 9.76 -1.43
C ARG A 237 0.00 8.73 -0.60
N LYS A 238 0.22 7.45 -0.88
CA LYS A 238 -0.41 6.36 -0.11
C LYS A 238 0.04 6.34 1.35
N GLN A 239 1.32 6.60 1.60
CA GLN A 239 1.84 6.72 2.96
C GLN A 239 1.19 7.89 3.71
N ILE A 240 1.00 9.03 3.03
CA ILE A 240 0.29 10.17 3.61
C ILE A 240 -1.15 9.79 3.93
N GLU A 241 -1.90 9.17 3.00
CA GLU A 241 -3.30 8.76 3.23
C GLU A 241 -3.43 7.79 4.42
N ASP A 242 -2.55 6.80 4.53
CA ASP A 242 -2.53 5.87 5.68
C ASP A 242 -2.30 6.62 7.01
N LYS A 243 -1.38 7.60 7.02
CA LYS A 243 -1.11 8.40 8.21
C LYS A 243 -2.22 9.37 8.54
N VAL A 244 -2.94 9.93 7.55
CA VAL A 244 -4.09 10.83 7.76
C VAL A 244 -5.13 10.17 8.68
N GLY A 245 -5.48 8.91 8.44
CA GLY A 245 -6.43 8.15 9.25
C GLY A 245 -5.98 7.88 10.69
N LYS A 246 -4.67 8.03 10.98
CA LYS A 246 -4.07 7.73 12.29
C LYS A 246 -3.75 8.98 13.11
N VAL A 247 -4.00 10.19 12.59
CA VAL A 247 -3.76 11.44 13.33
C VAL A 247 -4.84 11.66 14.38
N PRO A 248 -4.50 11.74 15.69
CA PRO A 248 -5.45 11.99 16.75
C PRO A 248 -6.06 13.41 16.68
N GLN A 249 -7.32 13.56 17.08
CA GLN A 249 -8.03 14.82 16.99
C GLN A 249 -7.41 15.94 17.87
N ASP A 250 -6.91 15.58 19.04
CA ASP A 250 -6.24 16.53 19.95
C ASP A 250 -5.01 17.19 19.29
N ARG A 251 -4.26 16.43 18.49
CA ARG A 251 -3.13 16.95 17.70
C ARG A 251 -3.60 17.89 16.58
N VAL A 252 -4.73 17.58 15.94
CA VAL A 252 -5.33 18.45 14.93
C VAL A 252 -5.75 19.78 15.57
N ASP A 253 -6.40 19.73 16.73
CA ASP A 253 -6.87 20.92 17.46
C ASP A 253 -5.68 21.80 17.91
N GLU A 254 -4.62 21.20 18.41
CA GLU A 254 -3.38 21.89 18.82
C GLU A 254 -2.71 22.60 17.63
N GLU A 255 -2.53 21.89 16.53
CA GLU A 255 -1.89 22.43 15.33
C GLU A 255 -2.77 23.50 14.65
N MET A 256 -4.10 23.32 14.62
CA MET A 256 -5.03 24.32 14.15
C MET A 256 -4.89 25.63 14.96
N ARG A 257 -4.90 25.53 16.29
CA ARG A 257 -4.72 26.68 17.18
C ARG A 257 -3.37 27.36 16.94
N ARG A 258 -2.30 26.60 16.80
CA ARG A 258 -0.98 27.13 16.49
C ARG A 258 -0.98 27.92 15.17
N ARG A 259 -1.50 27.33 14.09
CA ARG A 259 -1.55 27.96 12.76
C ARG A 259 -2.41 29.20 12.73
N LEU A 260 -3.56 29.17 13.34
CA LEU A 260 -4.42 30.34 13.46
C LEU A 260 -3.74 31.43 14.29
N THR A 261 -3.01 31.09 15.36
CA THR A 261 -2.22 32.07 16.14
C THR A 261 -1.17 32.74 15.26
N ASP A 262 -0.49 32.01 14.39
CA ASP A 262 0.52 32.55 13.46
C ASP A 262 -0.15 33.46 12.41
N ILE A 263 -1.31 33.08 11.87
CA ILE A 263 -2.05 33.85 10.86
C ILE A 263 -2.58 35.17 11.45
N PHE A 264 -3.16 35.12 12.65
CA PHE A 264 -3.77 36.30 13.29
C PHE A 264 -2.79 37.11 14.15
N ARG A 265 -1.52 36.68 14.23
CA ARG A 265 -0.51 37.46 14.97
C ARG A 265 -0.31 38.83 14.31
N PRO A 266 -0.49 39.94 15.04
CA PRO A 266 -0.36 41.24 14.43
C PRO A 266 1.10 41.57 14.13
N VAL A 267 1.35 42.17 12.98
CA VAL A 267 2.69 42.65 12.58
C VAL A 267 3.12 43.79 13.54
N THR A 268 2.17 44.58 14.00
CA THR A 268 2.40 45.63 15.00
C THR A 268 1.36 45.54 16.10
N LYS A 269 1.72 45.91 17.36
CA LYS A 269 0.79 45.92 18.50
C LYS A 269 -0.22 47.09 18.49
N LEU A 270 -0.29 47.82 17.38
CA LEU A 270 -1.20 48.96 17.24
C LEU A 270 -2.67 48.57 17.13
N ALA A 271 -2.95 47.42 16.44
CA ALA A 271 -4.30 46.91 16.27
C ALA A 271 -4.80 46.26 17.59
N TYR A 272 -4.07 45.25 18.05
CA TYR A 272 -4.30 44.59 19.33
C TYR A 272 -2.97 44.12 19.91
N ALA A 273 -2.92 44.06 21.24
CA ALA A 273 -1.70 43.67 21.97
C ALA A 273 -1.74 42.21 22.42
N ASP A 274 -2.95 41.65 22.50
CA ASP A 274 -3.18 40.26 22.92
C ASP A 274 -4.05 39.50 21.92
N LEU A 275 -3.83 38.19 21.79
CA LEU A 275 -4.52 37.33 20.84
C LEU A 275 -4.93 36.04 21.55
N VAL A 276 -6.21 35.70 21.47
CA VAL A 276 -6.75 34.45 22.02
C VAL A 276 -7.47 33.73 20.90
N VAL A 277 -6.97 32.55 20.56
CA VAL A 277 -7.43 31.75 19.42
C VAL A 277 -8.15 30.50 19.91
N LEU A 278 -9.36 30.27 19.41
CA LEU A 278 -10.22 29.12 19.74
C LEU A 278 -10.28 28.89 21.27
N PRO A 279 -10.66 29.93 22.05
CA PRO A 279 -10.61 29.84 23.50
C PRO A 279 -11.60 28.79 24.03
N ARG A 280 -11.16 28.04 25.04
CA ARG A 280 -12.09 27.33 25.91
C ARG A 280 -12.83 28.32 26.82
N VAL A 281 -14.00 27.91 27.32
CA VAL A 281 -14.90 28.80 28.10
C VAL A 281 -14.18 29.52 29.25
N ASP A 282 -13.16 28.86 29.83
CA ASP A 282 -12.44 29.34 31.03
C ASP A 282 -11.15 30.13 30.69
N GLU A 283 -10.75 30.20 29.41
CA GLU A 283 -9.47 30.79 28.99
C GLU A 283 -9.57 32.27 28.62
N VAL A 284 -10.78 32.86 28.60
CA VAL A 284 -11.01 34.26 28.20
C VAL A 284 -10.82 35.18 29.38
N ASN A 285 -9.66 35.83 29.51
CA ASN A 285 -9.37 36.84 30.49
C ASN A 285 -9.14 38.19 29.80
N LEU A 286 -10.18 39.03 29.79
CA LEU A 286 -10.16 40.34 29.16
C LEU A 286 -9.90 41.43 30.20
N THR A 287 -8.98 42.35 29.88
CA THR A 287 -8.66 43.49 30.75
C THR A 287 -8.79 44.79 29.95
N PRO A 288 -9.30 45.90 30.58
CA PRO A 288 -9.44 47.18 29.89
C PRO A 288 -8.10 47.79 29.42
N SER A 289 -7.00 47.40 30.04
CA SER A 289 -5.66 47.90 29.75
C SER A 289 -5.01 47.32 28.48
N LYS A 290 -5.55 46.22 27.97
CA LYS A 290 -4.99 45.54 26.78
C LYS A 290 -6.08 45.32 25.72
N ARG A 291 -5.84 45.79 24.52
CA ARG A 291 -6.71 45.47 23.38
C ARG A 291 -6.47 44.03 22.97
N THR A 292 -7.50 43.19 23.01
CA THR A 292 -7.44 41.76 22.75
C THR A 292 -8.24 41.40 21.49
N CYS A 293 -7.67 40.57 20.63
CA CYS A 293 -8.38 39.92 19.52
C CYS A 293 -8.78 38.50 19.93
N LEU A 294 -10.08 38.22 19.83
CA LEU A 294 -10.65 36.88 20.06
C LEU A 294 -10.99 36.26 18.73
N VAL A 295 -10.31 35.17 18.36
CA VAL A 295 -10.67 34.35 17.20
C VAL A 295 -11.52 33.19 17.71
N LEU A 296 -12.83 33.28 17.49
CA LEU A 296 -13.79 32.29 17.97
C LEU A 296 -13.83 31.07 17.03
N SER A 297 -14.29 29.92 17.55
CA SER A 297 -14.66 28.82 16.70
C SER A 297 -15.75 29.26 15.72
N PRO A 298 -15.64 28.98 14.42
CA PRO A 298 -16.66 29.31 13.45
C PRO A 298 -18.03 28.68 13.74
N ASP A 299 -18.05 27.58 14.49
CA ASP A 299 -19.28 26.90 14.93
C ASP A 299 -19.90 27.54 16.20
N ALA A 300 -19.23 28.52 16.80
CA ALA A 300 -19.73 29.18 17.98
C ALA A 300 -20.97 30.02 17.65
N LYS A 301 -22.12 29.63 18.18
CA LYS A 301 -23.41 30.32 17.99
C LYS A 301 -23.49 31.67 18.69
N SER A 302 -22.61 31.93 19.65
CA SER A 302 -22.54 33.18 20.42
C SER A 302 -21.12 33.38 20.98
N PRO A 303 -20.71 34.64 21.22
CA PRO A 303 -19.46 34.91 21.89
C PRO A 303 -19.43 34.28 23.29
N PRO A 304 -18.23 33.94 23.83
CA PRO A 304 -18.11 33.43 25.19
C PRO A 304 -18.77 34.38 26.22
N ALA A 305 -19.40 33.81 27.25
CA ALA A 305 -20.10 34.59 28.26
C ALA A 305 -19.20 35.64 28.95
N ALA A 306 -17.91 35.33 29.11
CA ALA A 306 -16.91 36.26 29.61
C ALA A 306 -16.74 37.48 28.69
N ALA A 307 -16.70 37.29 27.38
CA ALA A 307 -16.61 38.38 26.41
C ALA A 307 -17.88 39.23 26.39
N ALA A 308 -19.06 38.61 26.48
CA ALA A 308 -20.34 39.32 26.56
C ALA A 308 -20.46 40.17 27.85
N ARG A 309 -20.06 39.63 29.00
CA ARG A 309 -20.01 40.36 30.26
C ARG A 309 -19.04 41.52 30.16
N PHE A 310 -17.80 41.28 29.74
CA PHE A 310 -16.80 42.34 29.58
C PHE A 310 -17.28 43.46 28.64
N PHE A 311 -17.94 43.11 27.53
CA PHE A 311 -18.55 44.10 26.63
C PHE A 311 -19.58 44.99 27.30
N ASN A 312 -20.38 44.44 28.19
CA ASN A 312 -21.39 45.22 28.92
C ASN A 312 -20.77 46.14 29.98
N ASP A 313 -19.69 45.72 30.61
CA ASP A 313 -19.07 46.39 31.75
C ASP A 313 -18.09 47.49 31.32
N VAL A 314 -17.44 47.41 30.15
CA VAL A 314 -16.47 48.40 29.70
C VAL A 314 -17.14 49.63 29.07
N VAL A 315 -16.62 50.81 29.39
CA VAL A 315 -17.05 52.07 28.81
C VAL A 315 -16.65 52.18 27.34
N TYR A 316 -15.42 51.82 27.04
CA TYR A 316 -14.89 51.84 25.66
C TYR A 316 -15.01 50.47 25.00
N LYS A 317 -15.99 50.33 24.09
CA LYS A 317 -16.31 49.05 23.43
C LYS A 317 -15.21 48.53 22.47
N ASN A 318 -14.22 49.36 22.17
CA ASN A 318 -13.05 49.01 21.35
C ASN A 318 -11.91 48.32 22.14
N ALA A 319 -12.14 47.92 23.40
CA ALA A 319 -11.14 47.19 24.20
C ALA A 319 -10.86 45.80 23.68
N PHE A 320 -11.73 45.21 22.85
CA PHE A 320 -11.51 43.96 22.17
C PHE A 320 -12.23 43.92 20.83
N CYS A 321 -11.79 43.02 19.95
CA CYS A 321 -12.49 42.64 18.71
C CYS A 321 -12.70 41.11 18.67
N VAL A 322 -13.73 40.70 17.95
CA VAL A 322 -14.06 39.29 17.78
C VAL A 322 -14.00 38.98 16.30
N VAL A 323 -13.20 37.98 15.94
CA VAL A 323 -13.18 37.39 14.61
C VAL A 323 -14.08 36.18 14.66
N ALA A 324 -15.13 36.18 13.85
CA ALA A 324 -16.05 35.07 13.68
C ALA A 324 -16.02 34.57 12.24
N GLY A 325 -16.58 33.40 12.01
CA GLY A 325 -16.53 32.77 10.71
C GLY A 325 -17.76 31.94 10.39
N ASP A 326 -17.70 31.26 9.26
CA ASP A 326 -18.71 30.31 8.78
C ASP A 326 -18.27 28.88 9.07
N GLY A 327 -18.95 28.20 9.98
CA GLY A 327 -18.64 26.81 10.41
C GLY A 327 -18.73 25.76 9.32
N SER A 328 -19.39 26.07 8.20
CA SER A 328 -19.59 25.11 7.09
C SER A 328 -18.28 24.58 6.48
N LYS A 329 -17.15 25.29 6.68
CA LYS A 329 -15.83 24.91 6.14
C LYS A 329 -14.83 24.46 7.20
N MET A 330 -15.23 24.37 8.46
CA MET A 330 -14.31 24.00 9.55
C MET A 330 -13.74 22.60 9.35
N ALA A 331 -14.58 21.63 8.99
CA ALA A 331 -14.15 20.26 8.69
C ALA A 331 -13.08 20.20 7.59
N SER A 332 -13.21 21.01 6.53
CA SER A 332 -12.21 21.08 5.45
C SER A 332 -10.87 21.67 5.93
N ALA A 333 -10.90 22.62 6.86
CA ALA A 333 -9.68 23.14 7.47
C ALA A 333 -9.01 22.12 8.39
N GLU A 334 -9.78 21.37 9.17
CA GLU A 334 -9.30 20.28 10.02
C GLU A 334 -8.69 19.15 9.18
N ASP A 335 -9.31 18.77 8.07
CA ASP A 335 -8.77 17.77 7.15
C ASP A 335 -7.43 18.22 6.54
N SER A 336 -7.31 19.50 6.19
CA SER A 336 -6.03 20.05 5.71
C SER A 336 -4.95 20.00 6.80
N VAL A 337 -5.27 20.33 8.05
CA VAL A 337 -4.34 20.23 9.18
C VAL A 337 -3.94 18.78 9.43
N ARG A 338 -4.90 17.86 9.42
CA ARG A 338 -4.65 16.42 9.58
C ARG A 338 -3.69 15.90 8.51
N ARG A 339 -3.91 16.33 7.26
CA ARG A 339 -3.03 15.98 6.14
C ARG A 339 -1.62 16.56 6.30
N LEU A 340 -1.48 17.80 6.76
CA LEU A 340 -0.17 18.42 7.02
C LEU A 340 0.61 17.68 8.13
N LEU A 341 -0.08 17.26 9.20
CA LEU A 341 0.54 16.43 10.25
C LEU A 341 0.98 15.07 9.72
N ALA A 342 0.17 14.46 8.87
CA ALA A 342 0.53 13.19 8.20
C ALA A 342 1.74 13.36 7.27
N ILE A 343 1.80 14.45 6.50
CA ILE A 343 2.95 14.77 5.62
C ILE A 343 4.23 14.93 6.46
N ALA A 344 4.16 15.63 7.59
CA ALA A 344 5.30 15.78 8.50
C ALA A 344 5.77 14.44 9.07
N ALA A 345 4.84 13.53 9.41
CA ALA A 345 5.15 12.20 9.87
C ALA A 345 5.81 11.33 8.76
N VAL A 346 5.30 11.39 7.53
CA VAL A 346 5.90 10.69 6.38
C VAL A 346 7.29 11.21 6.08
N LYS A 347 7.50 12.53 6.11
CA LYS A 347 8.82 13.15 5.89
C LYS A 347 9.88 12.64 6.86
N SER A 348 9.52 12.25 8.07
CA SER A 348 10.45 11.71 9.06
C SER A 348 10.81 10.23 8.85
N ILE A 349 10.05 9.50 8.04
CA ILE A 349 10.18 8.04 7.87
C ILE A 349 10.76 7.70 6.49
N VAL A 350 10.37 8.45 5.46
CA VAL A 350 10.77 8.17 4.07
C VAL A 350 12.24 8.51 3.85
N ALA A 351 12.94 7.61 3.17
CA ALA A 351 14.34 7.81 2.81
C ALA A 351 14.55 9.14 2.07
N ASP A 352 15.63 9.83 2.41
CA ASP A 352 15.97 11.16 1.93
C ASP A 352 16.49 11.12 0.48
N THR A 353 15.64 10.72 -0.46
CA THR A 353 15.95 10.77 -1.89
C THR A 353 15.40 12.07 -2.50
N PRO A 354 16.12 12.68 -3.47
CA PRO A 354 15.66 13.92 -4.11
C PRO A 354 14.26 13.82 -4.76
N ARG A 355 13.85 12.63 -5.16
CA ARG A 355 12.51 12.39 -5.71
C ARG A 355 11.45 12.45 -4.63
N HIS A 356 11.63 11.70 -3.54
CA HIS A 356 10.70 11.70 -2.41
C HIS A 356 10.55 13.10 -1.79
N GLN A 357 11.65 13.83 -1.63
CA GLN A 357 11.61 15.21 -1.14
C GLN A 357 10.72 16.09 -2.01
N ARG A 358 10.87 16.06 -3.33
CA ARG A 358 10.03 16.85 -4.26
C ARG A 358 8.55 16.47 -4.18
N GLU A 359 8.24 15.16 -4.08
CA GLU A 359 6.87 14.68 -3.97
C GLU A 359 6.25 15.15 -2.64
N ILE A 360 6.97 15.06 -1.52
CA ILE A 360 6.53 15.52 -0.20
C ILE A 360 6.34 17.05 -0.19
N GLU A 361 7.28 17.80 -0.75
CA GLU A 361 7.21 19.26 -0.84
C GLU A 361 6.01 19.71 -1.68
N ALA A 362 5.75 19.07 -2.82
CA ALA A 362 4.60 19.36 -3.66
C ALA A 362 3.27 19.09 -2.95
N GLU A 363 3.14 17.97 -2.23
CA GLU A 363 1.95 17.65 -1.41
C GLU A 363 1.78 18.64 -0.26
N GLN A 364 2.86 19.03 0.41
CA GLN A 364 2.85 20.02 1.49
C GLN A 364 2.38 21.38 0.96
N GLU A 365 3.00 21.88 -0.11
CA GLU A 365 2.66 23.17 -0.71
C GLU A 365 1.20 23.22 -1.16
N THR A 366 0.73 22.19 -1.86
CA THR A 366 -0.66 22.09 -2.29
C THR A 366 -1.62 22.14 -1.10
N THR A 367 -1.31 21.39 -0.04
CA THR A 367 -2.16 21.35 1.17
C THR A 367 -2.13 22.67 1.93
N GLU A 368 -1.00 23.34 2.02
CA GLU A 368 -0.87 24.67 2.66
C GLU A 368 -1.63 25.75 1.91
N ILE A 369 -1.57 25.75 0.58
CA ILE A 369 -2.35 26.66 -0.25
C ILE A 369 -3.84 26.44 -0.02
N GLY A 370 -4.29 25.18 -0.04
CA GLY A 370 -5.67 24.80 0.24
C GLY A 370 -6.13 25.25 1.64
N PHE A 371 -5.34 24.99 2.66
CA PHE A 371 -5.59 25.42 4.03
C PHE A 371 -5.75 26.94 4.13
N ASN A 372 -4.78 27.69 3.62
CA ASN A 372 -4.82 29.17 3.66
C ASN A 372 -6.03 29.74 2.91
N SER A 373 -6.41 29.16 1.77
CA SER A 373 -7.62 29.55 1.04
C SER A 373 -8.88 29.26 1.84
N THR A 374 -8.95 28.10 2.49
CA THR A 374 -10.07 27.71 3.36
C THR A 374 -10.19 28.67 4.55
N ILE A 375 -9.08 28.97 5.25
CA ILE A 375 -9.08 29.89 6.39
C ILE A 375 -9.55 31.31 5.99
N LYS A 376 -9.10 31.83 4.85
CA LYS A 376 -9.56 33.12 4.33
C LYS A 376 -11.07 33.16 4.07
N SER A 377 -11.64 32.06 3.59
CA SER A 377 -13.08 31.97 3.35
C SER A 377 -13.89 31.68 4.60
N LEU A 378 -13.25 31.10 5.62
CA LEU A 378 -13.88 30.70 6.89
C LEU A 378 -13.99 31.86 7.85
N PHE A 379 -12.96 32.72 7.97
CA PHE A 379 -12.92 33.90 8.83
C PHE A 379 -13.10 35.17 7.98
N ASN A 380 -14.32 35.48 7.62
CA ASN A 380 -14.68 36.58 6.72
C ASN A 380 -15.43 37.73 7.38
N ALA A 381 -15.67 37.66 8.71
CA ALA A 381 -16.36 38.68 9.49
C ALA A 381 -15.53 39.06 10.74
N VAL A 382 -15.57 40.38 11.06
CA VAL A 382 -14.94 40.98 12.27
C VAL A 382 -15.99 41.75 13.06
#